data_0681d2956b36d3fd64eb3671c5a096dc
#
_entry.id   0681d2956b36d3fd64eb3671c5a096dc
#
_cell.length_a   1.000
_cell.length_b   1.000
_cell.length_c   1.000
_cell.angle_alpha   90.00
_cell.angle_beta   90.00
_cell.angle_gamma   90.00
#
_symmetry.space_group_name_H-M   'P 1'
#
loop_
_entity.id
_entity.type
_entity.pdbx_description
1 polymer ?
#
loop_
_entity_poly.entity_id
_entity_poly.type
_entity_poly.pdbx_seq_one_letter_code
_entity_poly.pdbx_strand_id
1 'polypeptide(L)'
;GKVERIGESESKLTLKVAGKSFEVAQPIKDHEEGLRLLVLALTDPSRGAMKLEELSAVGHRVVHGGPRFKEPVRIDAEVEAAIAEFAKLAPLHNPPALAGIAAVHKVLGDLPQIAVFDTAFHATLPEEASSYALPKEWRDDGVRRYGFHGISVENATLRAAKLLGRPVEQTNLIVCHLGNGASITAVEHGKSRDTSMGMTPLAGITMGTRPGDVDVGVVFHMLKQGMSIEQIEKDLNNRSGLLGLSDGLSNDVRELLAAETAGNAHAKLALEKYTEDITEQIGAFLAKLRGDVHAIVFTGGVGENSGVLRDRIVSHLNAFGYSLDKKKNGGEGPLGVDEANISPARTAKKVLVIRADEEGAIGEAAFRLTREDAAAKPR
;
A
#
# COMPACT_ATOMS: atom_id res chain seq x y z
N GLY A 1 -15.31 -10.14 -3.34
CA GLY A 1 -15.57 -10.79 -2.04
C GLY A 1 -14.40 -10.61 -1.08
N LYS A 2 -14.65 -10.79 0.20
CA LYS A 2 -13.65 -10.63 1.26
C LYS A 2 -13.87 -11.66 2.35
N VAL A 3 -12.77 -12.24 2.84
CA VAL A 3 -12.77 -13.08 4.05
C VAL A 3 -11.91 -12.36 5.08
N GLU A 4 -12.46 -12.12 6.26
CA GLU A 4 -11.82 -11.34 7.33
C GLU A 4 -11.68 -12.19 8.60
N ARG A 5 -10.67 -11.87 9.42
CA ARG A 5 -10.40 -12.49 10.72
C ARG A 5 -10.24 -14.01 10.64
N ILE A 6 -9.51 -14.48 9.62
CA ILE A 6 -9.20 -15.92 9.47
C ILE A 6 -8.43 -16.40 10.71
N GLY A 7 -8.84 -17.52 11.29
CA GLY A 7 -8.28 -18.06 12.54
C GLY A 7 -8.94 -17.54 13.82
N GLU A 8 -9.90 -16.63 13.72
CA GLU A 8 -10.64 -16.10 14.87
C GLU A 8 -12.05 -16.69 14.96
N SER A 9 -12.69 -16.59 16.14
CA SER A 9 -14.05 -17.08 16.36
C SER A 9 -15.13 -16.32 15.58
N GLU A 10 -14.83 -15.06 15.23
CA GLU A 10 -15.74 -14.14 14.54
C GLU A 10 -15.26 -13.84 13.11
N SER A 11 -14.86 -14.85 12.37
CA SER A 11 -14.52 -14.70 10.96
C SER A 11 -15.75 -14.34 10.13
N LYS A 12 -15.53 -13.56 9.06
CA LYS A 12 -16.62 -13.07 8.22
C LYS A 12 -16.25 -13.19 6.75
N LEU A 13 -17.15 -13.77 5.97
CA LEU A 13 -17.11 -13.74 4.51
C LEU A 13 -18.14 -12.73 4.03
N THR A 14 -17.73 -11.78 3.22
CA THR A 14 -18.60 -10.82 2.52
C THR A 14 -18.45 -11.00 1.02
N LEU A 15 -19.56 -11.14 0.30
CA LEU A 15 -19.61 -11.22 -1.15
C LEU A 15 -20.54 -10.12 -1.69
N LYS A 16 -20.09 -9.35 -2.68
CA LYS A 16 -20.93 -8.37 -3.38
C LYS A 16 -21.08 -8.79 -4.84
N VAL A 17 -22.32 -9.02 -5.27
CA VAL A 17 -22.64 -9.42 -6.65
C VAL A 17 -23.82 -8.60 -7.12
N ALA A 18 -23.69 -7.96 -8.29
CA ALA A 18 -24.75 -7.16 -8.93
C ALA A 18 -25.46 -6.18 -7.97
N GLY A 19 -24.68 -5.51 -7.12
CA GLY A 19 -25.18 -4.52 -6.15
C GLY A 19 -25.80 -5.12 -4.87
N LYS A 20 -25.88 -6.45 -4.74
CA LYS A 20 -26.33 -7.14 -3.53
C LYS A 20 -25.13 -7.55 -2.69
N SER A 21 -25.24 -7.44 -1.37
CA SER A 21 -24.22 -7.91 -0.42
C SER A 21 -24.74 -9.16 0.31
N PHE A 22 -23.88 -10.18 0.37
CA PHE A 22 -24.11 -11.42 1.10
C PHE A 22 -23.04 -11.53 2.18
N GLU A 23 -23.45 -11.83 3.40
CA GLU A 23 -22.53 -11.96 4.53
C GLU A 23 -22.76 -13.32 5.21
N VAL A 24 -21.66 -13.98 5.56
CA VAL A 24 -21.64 -15.21 6.35
C VAL A 24 -20.65 -15.00 7.48
N ALA A 25 -21.13 -15.03 8.72
CA ALA A 25 -20.33 -14.99 9.93
C ALA A 25 -20.23 -16.41 10.50
N GLN A 26 -19.03 -16.96 10.50
CA GLN A 26 -18.73 -18.28 11.08
C GLN A 26 -17.22 -18.39 11.33
N PRO A 27 -16.77 -19.24 12.26
CA PRO A 27 -15.34 -19.51 12.41
C PRO A 27 -14.76 -20.04 11.10
N ILE A 28 -13.63 -19.46 10.65
CA ILE A 28 -12.87 -19.89 9.47
C ILE A 28 -11.43 -20.11 9.95
N LYS A 29 -11.02 -21.39 9.99
CA LYS A 29 -9.79 -21.80 10.68
C LYS A 29 -8.50 -21.34 9.98
N ASP A 30 -8.50 -21.32 8.63
CA ASP A 30 -7.32 -21.04 7.83
C ASP A 30 -7.68 -20.48 6.44
N HIS A 31 -6.66 -20.11 5.68
CA HIS A 31 -6.81 -19.53 4.34
C HIS A 31 -7.42 -20.53 3.34
N GLU A 32 -7.17 -21.83 3.49
CA GLU A 32 -7.76 -22.86 2.63
C GLU A 32 -9.28 -22.92 2.78
N GLU A 33 -9.76 -22.94 4.03
CA GLU A 33 -11.20 -22.92 4.31
C GLU A 33 -11.85 -21.61 3.85
N GLY A 34 -11.19 -20.47 4.10
CA GLY A 34 -11.66 -19.16 3.64
C GLY A 34 -11.81 -19.08 2.13
N LEU A 35 -10.80 -19.56 1.39
CA LEU A 35 -10.84 -19.60 -0.07
C LEU A 35 -11.93 -20.57 -0.58
N ARG A 36 -12.05 -21.74 0.03
CA ARG A 36 -13.11 -22.73 -0.34
C ARG A 36 -14.51 -22.11 -0.19
N LEU A 37 -14.76 -21.44 0.93
CA LEU A 37 -16.04 -20.76 1.16
C LEU A 37 -16.28 -19.62 0.16
N LEU A 38 -15.24 -18.85 -0.16
CA LEU A 38 -15.32 -17.78 -1.15
C LEU A 38 -15.65 -18.33 -2.54
N VAL A 39 -14.97 -19.40 -2.98
CA VAL A 39 -15.22 -20.07 -4.26
C VAL A 39 -16.65 -20.61 -4.32
N LEU A 40 -17.11 -21.31 -3.28
CA LEU A 40 -18.49 -21.81 -3.19
C LEU A 40 -19.50 -20.65 -3.28
N ALA A 41 -19.24 -19.53 -2.61
CA ALA A 41 -20.12 -18.38 -2.65
C ALA A 41 -20.15 -17.70 -4.03
N LEU A 42 -19.00 -17.64 -4.73
CA LEU A 42 -18.86 -17.05 -6.06
C LEU A 42 -19.52 -17.93 -7.14
N THR A 43 -19.46 -19.25 -6.99
CA THR A 43 -19.98 -20.21 -7.98
C THR A 43 -21.42 -20.68 -7.70
N ASP A 44 -22.05 -20.18 -6.63
CA ASP A 44 -23.44 -20.49 -6.30
C ASP A 44 -24.40 -19.97 -7.38
N PRO A 45 -25.11 -20.84 -8.11
CA PRO A 45 -26.01 -20.42 -9.19
C PRO A 45 -27.12 -19.47 -8.73
N SER A 46 -27.53 -19.54 -7.45
CA SER A 46 -28.55 -18.64 -6.90
C SER A 46 -28.07 -17.18 -6.77
N ARG A 47 -26.78 -16.97 -6.76
CA ARG A 47 -26.12 -15.67 -6.68
C ARG A 47 -25.67 -15.14 -8.02
N GLY A 48 -25.48 -16.02 -9.02
CA GLY A 48 -25.20 -15.68 -10.42
C GLY A 48 -23.86 -14.93 -10.63
N ALA A 49 -22.86 -15.21 -9.77
CA ALA A 49 -21.61 -14.46 -9.83
C ALA A 49 -20.73 -14.91 -11.00
N MET A 50 -20.39 -16.20 -11.07
CA MET A 50 -19.50 -16.75 -12.10
C MET A 50 -19.51 -18.27 -12.11
N LYS A 51 -18.96 -18.87 -13.17
CA LYS A 51 -18.63 -20.30 -13.22
C LYS A 51 -17.16 -20.51 -12.96
N LEU A 52 -16.78 -21.62 -12.37
CA LEU A 52 -15.39 -21.93 -12.04
C LEU A 52 -14.48 -21.95 -13.30
N GLU A 53 -15.04 -22.45 -14.41
CA GLU A 53 -14.36 -22.55 -15.71
C GLU A 53 -14.06 -21.17 -16.34
N GLU A 54 -14.66 -20.10 -15.83
CA GLU A 54 -14.40 -18.72 -16.27
C GLU A 54 -13.16 -18.12 -15.61
N LEU A 55 -12.64 -18.76 -14.54
CA LEU A 55 -11.38 -18.36 -13.92
C LEU A 55 -10.18 -18.73 -14.80
N SER A 56 -9.38 -17.77 -15.19
CA SER A 56 -8.19 -17.98 -16.02
C SER A 56 -6.89 -17.91 -15.23
N ALA A 57 -6.85 -17.22 -14.12
CA ALA A 57 -5.67 -17.10 -13.26
C ALA A 57 -6.05 -16.57 -11.87
N VAL A 58 -5.11 -16.65 -10.93
CA VAL A 58 -5.18 -16.01 -9.61
C VAL A 58 -3.96 -15.12 -9.42
N GLY A 59 -4.18 -13.84 -9.09
CA GLY A 59 -3.14 -12.93 -8.70
C GLY A 59 -2.96 -12.90 -7.18
N HIS A 60 -1.70 -12.90 -6.73
CA HIS A 60 -1.33 -12.81 -5.32
C HIS A 60 -0.52 -11.56 -5.06
N ARG A 61 -0.93 -10.78 -4.08
CA ARG A 61 -0.07 -9.75 -3.52
C ARG A 61 1.02 -10.40 -2.69
N VAL A 62 2.28 -10.10 -3.01
CA VAL A 62 3.46 -10.49 -2.23
C VAL A 62 4.17 -9.22 -1.79
N VAL A 63 4.35 -9.03 -0.48
CA VAL A 63 4.87 -7.76 0.03
C VAL A 63 6.34 -7.56 -0.32
N HIS A 64 7.18 -8.60 -0.27
CA HIS A 64 8.60 -8.43 -0.52
C HIS A 64 9.12 -9.39 -1.58
N GLY A 65 9.57 -8.81 -2.70
CA GLY A 65 10.17 -9.54 -3.82
C GLY A 65 11.70 -9.60 -3.80
N GLY A 66 12.33 -9.01 -2.76
CA GLY A 66 13.78 -8.92 -2.66
C GLY A 66 14.42 -8.18 -3.85
N PRO A 67 15.69 -8.41 -4.13
CA PRO A 67 16.36 -7.85 -5.30
C PRO A 67 16.00 -8.59 -6.60
N ARG A 68 15.34 -9.75 -6.49
CA ARG A 68 15.12 -10.68 -7.60
C ARG A 68 13.91 -10.29 -8.45
N PHE A 69 12.77 -9.93 -7.82
CA PHE A 69 11.52 -9.69 -8.53
C PHE A 69 11.27 -8.20 -8.74
N LYS A 70 11.31 -7.80 -10.02
CA LYS A 70 11.14 -6.41 -10.47
C LYS A 70 9.85 -6.21 -11.26
N GLU A 71 9.11 -7.28 -11.49
CA GLU A 71 7.86 -7.32 -12.26
C GLU A 71 7.01 -8.50 -11.78
N PRO A 72 5.71 -8.54 -12.10
CA PRO A 72 4.87 -9.70 -11.83
C PRO A 72 5.41 -10.95 -12.50
N VAL A 73 5.34 -12.09 -11.81
CA VAL A 73 5.85 -13.38 -12.32
C VAL A 73 4.85 -14.50 -12.09
N ARG A 74 4.86 -15.50 -12.98
CA ARG A 74 4.13 -16.76 -12.75
C ARG A 74 4.79 -17.51 -11.61
N ILE A 75 3.96 -18.01 -10.69
CA ILE A 75 4.40 -18.77 -9.53
C ILE A 75 4.71 -20.21 -9.96
N ASP A 76 5.92 -20.62 -9.67
CA ASP A 76 6.42 -22.00 -9.73
C ASP A 76 7.18 -22.31 -8.44
N ALA A 77 7.72 -23.50 -8.31
CA ALA A 77 8.46 -23.93 -7.12
C ALA A 77 9.69 -23.05 -6.81
N GLU A 78 10.32 -22.47 -7.83
CA GLU A 78 11.48 -21.58 -7.68
C GLU A 78 11.05 -20.21 -7.14
N VAL A 79 9.93 -19.68 -7.61
CA VAL A 79 9.33 -18.43 -7.11
C VAL A 79 8.85 -18.61 -5.68
N GLU A 80 8.17 -19.72 -5.34
CA GLU A 80 7.75 -20.00 -3.97
C GLU A 80 8.94 -20.08 -3.01
N ALA A 81 10.01 -20.79 -3.40
CA ALA A 81 11.23 -20.88 -2.60
C ALA A 81 11.88 -19.50 -2.38
N ALA A 82 11.91 -18.64 -3.40
CA ALA A 82 12.43 -17.28 -3.26
C ALA A 82 11.55 -16.40 -2.36
N ILE A 83 10.22 -16.48 -2.46
CA ILE A 83 9.29 -15.77 -1.55
C ILE A 83 9.53 -16.22 -0.10
N ALA A 84 9.76 -17.53 0.13
CA ALA A 84 10.09 -18.07 1.45
C ALA A 84 11.44 -17.55 1.96
N GLU A 85 12.47 -17.48 1.11
CA GLU A 85 13.75 -16.89 1.47
C GLU A 85 13.63 -15.43 1.92
N PHE A 86 12.81 -14.64 1.22
CA PHE A 86 12.56 -13.23 1.56
C PHE A 86 11.61 -13.03 2.75
N ALA A 87 11.04 -14.10 3.33
CA ALA A 87 10.26 -14.00 4.56
C ALA A 87 11.04 -13.36 5.73
N LYS A 88 12.38 -13.52 5.76
CA LYS A 88 13.26 -12.83 6.72
C LYS A 88 13.19 -11.30 6.63
N LEU A 89 12.86 -10.74 5.46
CA LEU A 89 12.70 -9.29 5.21
C LEU A 89 11.26 -8.80 5.45
N ALA A 90 10.28 -9.71 5.41
CA ALA A 90 8.87 -9.42 5.62
C ALA A 90 8.18 -10.57 6.38
N PRO A 91 8.58 -10.83 7.65
CA PRO A 91 8.13 -12.02 8.41
C PRO A 91 6.62 -12.01 8.72
N LEU A 92 6.00 -10.84 8.76
CA LEU A 92 4.56 -10.69 9.00
C LEU A 92 3.71 -10.79 7.72
N HIS A 93 4.34 -10.81 6.53
CA HIS A 93 3.62 -10.65 5.26
C HIS A 93 3.87 -11.80 4.27
N ASN A 94 5.12 -12.19 4.01
CA ASN A 94 5.42 -13.23 3.04
C ASN A 94 4.91 -14.63 3.45
N PRO A 95 4.99 -15.08 4.73
CA PRO A 95 4.42 -16.36 5.12
C PRO A 95 2.90 -16.46 4.88
N PRO A 96 2.05 -15.46 5.23
CA PRO A 96 0.64 -15.46 4.84
C PRO A 96 0.41 -15.52 3.33
N ALA A 97 1.25 -14.85 2.52
CA ALA A 97 1.14 -14.93 1.07
C ALA A 97 1.39 -16.36 0.55
N LEU A 98 2.43 -17.04 1.06
CA LEU A 98 2.70 -18.46 0.74
C LEU A 98 1.54 -19.37 1.16
N ALA A 99 0.93 -19.13 2.33
CA ALA A 99 -0.23 -19.89 2.76
C ALA A 99 -1.43 -19.69 1.80
N GLY A 100 -1.62 -18.47 1.29
CA GLY A 100 -2.62 -18.17 0.27
C GLY A 100 -2.35 -18.89 -1.05
N ILE A 101 -1.10 -18.91 -1.53
CA ILE A 101 -0.67 -19.63 -2.74
C ILE A 101 -0.95 -21.13 -2.60
N ALA A 102 -0.53 -21.72 -1.48
CA ALA A 102 -0.79 -23.14 -1.18
C ALA A 102 -2.29 -23.47 -1.11
N ALA A 103 -3.10 -22.59 -0.53
CA ALA A 103 -4.55 -22.74 -0.48
C ALA A 103 -5.17 -22.73 -1.87
N VAL A 104 -4.74 -21.83 -2.76
CA VAL A 104 -5.20 -21.78 -4.16
C VAL A 104 -4.86 -23.08 -4.89
N HIS A 105 -3.62 -23.58 -4.75
CA HIS A 105 -3.22 -24.84 -5.36
C HIS A 105 -4.11 -26.02 -4.92
N LYS A 106 -4.45 -26.10 -3.63
CA LYS A 106 -5.32 -27.15 -3.08
C LYS A 106 -6.77 -27.05 -3.53
N VAL A 107 -7.31 -25.82 -3.65
CA VAL A 107 -8.75 -25.59 -3.91
C VAL A 107 -9.03 -25.49 -5.41
N LEU A 108 -8.14 -24.88 -6.18
CA LEU A 108 -8.31 -24.56 -7.60
C LEU A 108 -7.37 -25.36 -8.53
N GLY A 109 -6.54 -26.26 -7.98
CA GLY A 109 -5.66 -27.12 -8.76
C GLY A 109 -4.58 -26.36 -9.53
N ASP A 110 -4.40 -26.70 -10.80
CA ASP A 110 -3.33 -26.18 -11.67
C ASP A 110 -3.65 -24.82 -12.32
N LEU A 111 -4.59 -24.07 -11.76
CA LEU A 111 -4.91 -22.74 -12.24
C LEU A 111 -3.65 -21.85 -12.16
N PRO A 112 -3.27 -21.11 -13.23
CA PRO A 112 -2.13 -20.23 -13.19
C PRO A 112 -2.19 -19.23 -12.02
N GLN A 113 -1.09 -19.15 -11.27
CA GLN A 113 -0.96 -18.23 -10.15
C GLN A 113 0.14 -17.22 -10.46
N ILE A 114 -0.10 -15.95 -10.20
CA ILE A 114 0.81 -14.85 -10.51
C ILE A 114 1.13 -14.08 -9.23
N ALA A 115 2.43 -13.92 -8.93
CA ALA A 115 2.89 -13.08 -7.84
C ALA A 115 3.08 -11.64 -8.34
N VAL A 116 2.51 -10.67 -7.63
CA VAL A 116 2.68 -9.25 -7.86
C VAL A 116 3.27 -8.63 -6.59
N PHE A 117 4.42 -7.97 -6.72
CA PHE A 117 5.24 -7.57 -5.58
C PHE A 117 5.11 -6.09 -5.27
N ASP A 118 4.87 -5.74 -3.99
CA ASP A 118 4.84 -4.34 -3.54
C ASP A 118 6.16 -3.60 -3.76
N THR A 119 7.27 -4.32 -3.82
CA THR A 119 8.61 -3.76 -4.04
C THR A 119 8.95 -3.56 -5.52
N ALA A 120 8.21 -4.17 -6.45
CA ALA A 120 8.59 -4.23 -7.86
C ALA A 120 8.69 -2.85 -8.53
N PHE A 121 7.72 -1.97 -8.35
CA PHE A 121 7.75 -0.61 -8.90
C PHE A 121 8.98 0.19 -8.44
N HIS A 122 9.47 -0.07 -7.23
CA HIS A 122 10.64 0.58 -6.66
C HIS A 122 11.98 -0.05 -7.09
N ALA A 123 11.96 -1.08 -7.91
CA ALA A 123 13.19 -1.67 -8.48
C ALA A 123 13.97 -0.68 -9.37
N THR A 124 13.32 0.40 -9.79
CA THR A 124 13.94 1.50 -10.56
C THR A 124 14.66 2.54 -9.70
N LEU A 125 14.64 2.41 -8.36
CA LEU A 125 15.37 3.31 -7.48
C LEU A 125 16.85 3.35 -7.83
N PRO A 126 17.44 4.54 -8.08
CA PRO A 126 18.85 4.64 -8.33
C PRO A 126 19.66 4.32 -7.07
N GLU A 127 20.93 4.01 -7.24
CA GLU A 127 21.77 3.50 -6.16
C GLU A 127 21.85 4.47 -4.97
N GLU A 128 21.96 5.77 -5.21
CA GLU A 128 22.05 6.80 -4.18
C GLU A 128 20.74 6.97 -3.37
N ALA A 129 19.57 6.56 -3.93
CA ALA A 129 18.30 6.58 -3.21
C ALA A 129 18.04 5.28 -2.46
N SER A 130 18.57 4.16 -2.98
CA SER A 130 18.37 2.83 -2.40
C SER A 130 19.43 2.43 -1.39
N SER A 131 20.64 3.01 -1.44
CA SER A 131 21.71 2.69 -0.51
C SER A 131 21.56 3.41 0.82
N TYR A 132 21.82 2.69 1.89
CA TYR A 132 22.08 3.30 3.19
C TYR A 132 23.57 3.59 3.35
N ALA A 133 23.92 4.64 4.10
CA ALA A 133 25.31 4.96 4.45
C ALA A 133 25.84 4.02 5.54
N LEU A 134 25.87 2.72 5.24
CA LEU A 134 26.24 1.63 6.12
C LEU A 134 27.51 0.91 5.61
N PRO A 135 28.19 0.11 6.46
CA PRO A 135 29.32 -0.71 6.03
C PRO A 135 29.04 -1.52 4.77
N LYS A 136 30.08 -1.72 3.95
CA LYS A 136 29.94 -2.37 2.65
C LYS A 136 29.38 -3.78 2.78
N GLU A 137 29.85 -4.54 3.75
CA GLU A 137 29.41 -5.91 4.02
C GLU A 137 27.90 -6.04 4.26
N TRP A 138 27.29 -5.07 4.93
CA TRP A 138 25.84 -5.05 5.14
C TRP A 138 25.09 -4.75 3.86
N ARG A 139 25.62 -3.87 3.02
CA ARG A 139 25.03 -3.56 1.71
C ARG A 139 25.14 -4.73 0.75
N ASP A 140 26.26 -5.45 0.80
CA ASP A 140 26.47 -6.68 0.01
C ASP A 140 25.49 -7.79 0.43
N ASP A 141 25.08 -7.84 1.72
CA ASP A 141 24.05 -8.73 2.26
C ASP A 141 22.61 -8.28 1.93
N GLY A 142 22.45 -7.25 1.08
CA GLY A 142 21.15 -6.79 0.63
C GLY A 142 20.46 -5.79 1.55
N VAL A 143 21.17 -5.20 2.53
CA VAL A 143 20.63 -4.12 3.36
C VAL A 143 20.56 -2.83 2.53
N ARG A 144 19.38 -2.56 2.01
CA ARG A 144 19.08 -1.39 1.17
C ARG A 144 17.61 -0.99 1.31
N ARG A 145 17.24 0.18 0.78
CA ARG A 145 15.85 0.57 0.59
C ARG A 145 15.23 -0.26 -0.53
N TYR A 146 14.08 -0.89 -0.25
CA TYR A 146 13.25 -1.57 -1.23
C TYR A 146 12.00 -0.76 -1.55
N GLY A 147 11.35 -0.16 -0.56
CA GLY A 147 10.08 0.52 -0.70
C GLY A 147 8.90 -0.46 -0.82
N PHE A 148 7.71 0.04 -0.54
CA PHE A 148 6.48 -0.77 -0.52
C PHE A 148 5.31 0.03 -1.09
N HIS A 149 4.12 -0.58 -1.14
CA HIS A 149 2.92 -0.04 -1.82
C HIS A 149 3.16 0.20 -3.33
N GLY A 150 4.16 -0.44 -3.93
CA GLY A 150 4.53 -0.24 -5.34
C GLY A 150 3.39 -0.52 -6.28
N ILE A 151 2.54 -1.53 -6.00
CA ILE A 151 1.35 -1.87 -6.80
C ILE A 151 0.40 -0.67 -6.85
N SER A 152 0.09 -0.08 -5.70
CA SER A 152 -0.77 1.10 -5.60
C SER A 152 -0.14 2.32 -6.26
N VAL A 153 1.16 2.55 -6.04
CA VAL A 153 1.88 3.71 -6.59
C VAL A 153 1.97 3.65 -8.12
N GLU A 154 2.24 2.47 -8.69
CA GLU A 154 2.25 2.25 -10.14
C GLU A 154 0.88 2.51 -10.76
N ASN A 155 -0.18 1.90 -10.19
CA ASN A 155 -1.55 2.13 -10.65
C ASN A 155 -1.94 3.62 -10.57
N ALA A 156 -1.66 4.28 -9.44
CA ALA A 156 -1.91 5.71 -9.27
C ALA A 156 -1.12 6.56 -10.28
N THR A 157 0.11 6.17 -10.62
CA THR A 157 0.95 6.85 -11.60
C THR A 157 0.35 6.78 -13.01
N LEU A 158 -0.05 5.58 -13.44
CA LEU A 158 -0.67 5.37 -14.75
C LEU A 158 -1.98 6.16 -14.89
N ARG A 159 -2.83 6.10 -13.88
CA ARG A 159 -4.12 6.80 -13.85
C ARG A 159 -3.94 8.32 -13.76
N ALA A 160 -2.98 8.81 -12.97
CA ALA A 160 -2.65 10.23 -12.91
C ALA A 160 -2.15 10.77 -14.26
N ALA A 161 -1.27 10.05 -14.94
CA ALA A 161 -0.78 10.42 -16.27
C ALA A 161 -1.95 10.55 -17.28
N LYS A 162 -2.85 9.57 -17.28
CA LYS A 162 -4.08 9.62 -18.10
C LYS A 162 -4.97 10.81 -17.74
N LEU A 163 -5.22 11.08 -16.46
CA LEU A 163 -6.03 12.21 -16.00
C LEU A 163 -5.41 13.57 -16.35
N LEU A 164 -4.07 13.64 -16.38
CA LEU A 164 -3.31 14.81 -16.80
C LEU A 164 -3.20 14.96 -18.33
N GLY A 165 -3.61 13.96 -19.10
CA GLY A 165 -3.47 13.93 -20.57
C GLY A 165 -2.00 13.88 -21.01
N ARG A 166 -1.12 13.19 -20.27
CA ARG A 166 0.32 13.12 -20.53
C ARG A 166 0.79 11.68 -20.72
N PRO A 167 1.80 11.42 -21.55
CA PRO A 167 2.49 10.14 -21.55
C PRO A 167 3.09 9.86 -20.17
N VAL A 168 3.06 8.61 -19.72
CA VAL A 168 3.58 8.24 -18.40
C VAL A 168 5.07 8.56 -18.26
N GLU A 169 5.85 8.37 -19.32
CA GLU A 169 7.29 8.63 -19.38
C GLU A 169 7.64 10.13 -19.32
N GLN A 170 6.63 11.01 -19.40
CA GLN A 170 6.76 12.46 -19.27
C GLN A 170 6.06 12.99 -18.03
N THR A 171 5.72 12.10 -17.08
CA THR A 171 4.93 12.45 -15.92
C THR A 171 5.77 12.33 -14.64
N ASN A 172 5.87 13.44 -13.91
CA ASN A 172 6.53 13.52 -12.61
C ASN A 172 5.48 13.78 -11.53
N LEU A 173 5.47 12.97 -10.48
CA LEU A 173 4.46 12.99 -9.43
C LEU A 173 5.09 12.83 -8.05
N ILE A 174 4.35 13.27 -7.04
CA ILE A 174 4.53 12.78 -5.66
C ILE A 174 3.25 12.02 -5.32
N VAL A 175 3.37 10.72 -5.09
CA VAL A 175 2.24 9.85 -4.74
C VAL A 175 2.24 9.59 -3.25
N CYS A 176 1.16 9.99 -2.57
CA CYS A 176 0.93 9.82 -1.15
C CYS A 176 -0.08 8.69 -0.96
N HIS A 177 0.41 7.45 -0.74
CA HIS A 177 -0.43 6.33 -0.34
C HIS A 177 -0.62 6.39 1.17
N LEU A 178 -1.80 6.82 1.60
CA LEU A 178 -2.13 7.04 3.01
C LEU A 178 -3.24 6.09 3.44
N GLY A 179 -2.87 5.10 4.23
CA GLY A 179 -3.76 4.11 4.84
C GLY A 179 -3.33 3.83 6.28
N ASN A 180 -3.65 2.65 6.83
CA ASN A 180 -3.07 2.23 8.11
C ASN A 180 -1.54 2.04 7.99
N GLY A 181 -1.04 1.49 6.86
CA GLY A 181 0.31 1.70 6.37
C GLY A 181 0.33 2.92 5.46
N ALA A 182 1.40 3.71 5.48
CA ALA A 182 1.49 4.90 4.65
C ALA A 182 2.91 5.08 4.07
N SER A 183 2.96 5.53 2.83
CA SER A 183 4.23 5.88 2.16
C SER A 183 4.04 7.02 1.19
N ILE A 184 5.10 7.75 0.93
CA ILE A 184 5.17 8.78 -0.09
C ILE A 184 6.24 8.37 -1.09
N THR A 185 5.97 8.52 -2.37
CA THR A 185 6.88 8.15 -3.44
C THR A 185 7.06 9.31 -4.41
N ALA A 186 8.32 9.66 -4.67
CA ALA A 186 8.70 10.53 -5.78
C ALA A 186 8.74 9.71 -7.07
N VAL A 187 7.97 10.10 -8.05
CA VAL A 187 7.93 9.49 -9.38
C VAL A 187 8.52 10.45 -10.40
N GLU A 188 9.55 10.03 -11.11
CA GLU A 188 10.21 10.79 -12.18
C GLU A 188 10.11 10.01 -13.49
N HIS A 189 9.55 10.63 -14.51
CA HIS A 189 9.35 9.98 -15.82
C HIS A 189 8.58 8.64 -15.72
N GLY A 190 7.56 8.59 -14.85
CA GLY A 190 6.75 7.40 -14.62
C GLY A 190 7.42 6.28 -13.82
N LYS A 191 8.63 6.50 -13.28
CA LYS A 191 9.40 5.52 -12.52
C LYS A 191 9.61 5.98 -11.08
N SER A 192 9.71 5.03 -10.16
CA SER A 192 10.07 5.34 -8.77
C SER A 192 11.49 5.92 -8.71
N ARG A 193 11.60 7.16 -8.21
CA ARG A 193 12.86 7.89 -8.03
C ARG A 193 13.33 7.85 -6.57
N ASP A 194 12.37 7.85 -5.64
CA ASP A 194 12.59 7.65 -4.20
C ASP A 194 11.26 7.30 -3.53
N THR A 195 11.33 6.70 -2.34
CA THR A 195 10.15 6.37 -1.55
C THR A 195 10.47 6.41 -0.06
N SER A 196 9.50 6.74 0.78
CA SER A 196 9.70 6.93 2.20
C SER A 196 9.96 5.64 2.97
N MET A 197 9.29 4.53 2.61
CA MET A 197 9.56 3.25 3.26
C MET A 197 10.95 2.72 2.90
N GLY A 198 11.57 2.00 3.82
CA GLY A 198 12.96 1.57 3.76
C GLY A 198 13.18 0.13 3.30
N MET A 199 14.08 -0.55 4.01
CA MET A 199 14.31 -1.99 3.90
C MET A 199 13.07 -2.78 4.31
N THR A 200 12.34 -2.26 5.30
CA THR A 200 11.08 -2.78 5.81
C THR A 200 9.99 -1.71 5.71
N PRO A 201 8.72 -2.06 5.83
CA PRO A 201 7.63 -1.07 5.85
C PRO A 201 7.50 -0.32 7.19
N LEU A 202 8.56 -0.28 8.02
CA LEU A 202 8.58 0.41 9.30
C LEU A 202 9.03 1.88 9.17
N ALA A 203 10.00 2.14 8.28
CA ALA A 203 10.59 3.47 8.06
C ALA A 203 9.66 4.41 7.28
N GLY A 204 9.97 5.69 7.30
CA GLY A 204 9.29 6.74 6.55
C GLY A 204 8.43 7.64 7.43
N ILE A 205 7.22 7.94 7.01
CA ILE A 205 6.29 8.80 7.74
C ILE A 205 5.56 8.04 8.87
N THR A 206 5.05 8.75 9.85
CA THR A 206 4.13 8.20 10.87
C THR A 206 2.98 7.46 10.19
N MET A 207 2.56 6.32 10.74
CA MET A 207 1.48 5.46 10.24
C MET A 207 0.47 5.16 11.35
N GLY A 208 -0.52 4.34 11.09
CA GLY A 208 -1.53 3.99 12.10
C GLY A 208 -0.93 3.42 13.39
N THR A 209 -0.04 2.42 13.27
CA THR A 209 0.58 1.73 14.43
C THR A 209 2.11 1.70 14.38
N ARG A 210 2.74 2.26 13.35
CA ARG A 210 4.18 2.30 13.11
C ARG A 210 4.68 3.73 13.20
N PRO A 211 5.87 3.98 13.80
CA PRO A 211 6.35 5.33 14.06
C PRO A 211 6.86 6.07 12.83
N GLY A 212 7.23 5.36 11.75
CA GLY A 212 8.05 5.94 10.69
C GLY A 212 9.52 6.04 11.10
N ASP A 213 10.21 7.08 10.64
CA ASP A 213 11.62 7.29 10.94
C ASP A 213 11.83 7.64 12.42
N VAL A 214 12.70 6.87 13.06
CA VAL A 214 13.08 7.01 14.47
C VAL A 214 14.62 6.99 14.55
N ASP A 215 15.18 7.78 15.44
CA ASP A 215 16.61 7.66 15.77
C ASP A 215 16.91 6.22 16.25
N VAL A 216 17.81 5.54 15.56
CA VAL A 216 18.22 4.17 15.92
C VAL A 216 18.75 4.08 17.34
N GLY A 217 19.27 5.19 17.91
CA GLY A 217 19.68 5.30 19.31
C GLY A 217 18.55 4.97 20.29
N VAL A 218 17.28 5.19 19.91
CA VAL A 218 16.12 4.80 20.72
C VAL A 218 16.09 3.29 20.92
N VAL A 219 16.35 2.49 19.89
CA VAL A 219 16.40 1.02 19.97
C VAL A 219 17.50 0.59 20.96
N PHE A 220 18.70 1.16 20.82
CA PHE A 220 19.80 0.86 21.75
C PHE A 220 19.51 1.31 23.20
N HIS A 221 18.81 2.43 23.37
CA HIS A 221 18.37 2.90 24.67
C HIS A 221 17.43 1.91 25.34
N MET A 222 16.40 1.45 24.63
CA MET A 222 15.41 0.51 25.15
C MET A 222 16.02 -0.86 25.47
N LEU A 223 16.96 -1.35 24.64
CA LEU A 223 17.73 -2.57 24.93
C LEU A 223 18.51 -2.44 26.25
N LYS A 224 19.15 -1.28 26.50
CA LYS A 224 19.87 -1.01 27.75
C LYS A 224 18.93 -0.92 28.97
N GLN A 225 17.66 -0.56 28.76
CA GLN A 225 16.62 -0.60 29.80
C GLN A 225 16.08 -2.03 30.05
N GLY A 226 16.58 -3.05 29.36
CA GLY A 226 16.23 -4.45 29.55
C GLY A 226 15.05 -4.95 28.72
N MET A 227 14.56 -4.18 27.75
CA MET A 227 13.58 -4.69 26.78
C MET A 227 14.22 -5.70 25.83
N SER A 228 13.49 -6.75 25.45
CA SER A 228 13.96 -7.69 24.43
C SER A 228 13.78 -7.10 23.02
N ILE A 229 14.51 -7.64 22.05
CA ILE A 229 14.39 -7.24 20.64
C ILE A 229 12.96 -7.48 20.13
N GLU A 230 12.37 -8.62 20.48
CA GLU A 230 11.00 -8.98 20.07
C GLU A 230 9.96 -8.02 20.64
N GLN A 231 10.16 -7.56 21.90
CA GLN A 231 9.26 -6.58 22.50
C GLN A 231 9.38 -5.22 21.80
N ILE A 232 10.60 -4.76 21.51
CA ILE A 232 10.85 -3.50 20.79
C ILE A 232 10.23 -3.59 19.37
N GLU A 233 10.49 -4.68 18.65
CA GLU A 233 9.92 -4.88 17.32
C GLU A 233 8.38 -4.88 17.33
N LYS A 234 7.78 -5.55 18.31
CA LYS A 234 6.33 -5.56 18.51
C LYS A 234 5.78 -4.16 18.79
N ASP A 235 6.43 -3.39 19.66
CA ASP A 235 5.97 -2.06 20.02
C ASP A 235 6.10 -1.08 18.84
N LEU A 236 7.19 -1.15 18.06
CA LEU A 236 7.37 -0.35 16.87
C LEU A 236 6.37 -0.68 15.76
N ASN A 237 5.98 -1.96 15.60
CA ASN A 237 5.04 -2.35 14.55
C ASN A 237 3.56 -2.15 14.92
N ASN A 238 3.20 -2.30 16.22
CA ASN A 238 1.80 -2.47 16.60
C ASN A 238 1.29 -1.47 17.63
N ARG A 239 2.17 -0.69 18.30
CA ARG A 239 1.80 0.18 19.41
C ARG A 239 2.33 1.61 19.29
N SER A 240 2.95 1.93 18.16
CA SER A 240 3.52 3.24 17.84
C SER A 240 2.60 4.03 16.91
N GLY A 241 3.12 5.00 16.20
CA GLY A 241 2.39 5.80 15.23
C GLY A 241 1.25 6.61 15.83
N LEU A 242 0.16 6.74 15.08
CA LEU A 242 -1.04 7.45 15.54
C LEU A 242 -1.59 6.85 16.83
N LEU A 243 -1.61 5.51 16.93
CA LEU A 243 -2.06 4.81 18.14
C LEU A 243 -1.20 5.19 19.36
N GLY A 244 0.13 5.17 19.20
CA GLY A 244 1.04 5.52 20.28
C GLY A 244 0.94 6.98 20.69
N LEU A 245 0.90 7.91 19.72
CA LEU A 245 0.80 9.35 19.97
C LEU A 245 -0.54 9.77 20.57
N SER A 246 -1.60 9.01 20.32
CA SER A 246 -2.92 9.25 20.89
C SER A 246 -3.15 8.53 22.23
N ASP A 247 -2.10 8.05 22.90
CA ASP A 247 -2.15 7.28 24.15
C ASP A 247 -3.04 6.03 24.06
N GLY A 248 -3.00 5.35 22.92
CA GLY A 248 -3.77 4.13 22.68
C GLY A 248 -5.24 4.38 22.33
N LEU A 249 -5.64 5.63 22.05
CA LEU A 249 -7.00 5.96 21.72
C LEU A 249 -7.45 5.29 20.42
N SER A 250 -6.72 5.54 19.31
CA SER A 250 -7.04 4.98 18.00
C SER A 250 -5.89 5.11 17.00
N ASN A 251 -5.86 4.21 16.02
CA ASN A 251 -5.07 4.33 14.80
C ASN A 251 -5.92 4.79 13.59
N ASP A 252 -7.21 5.01 13.78
CA ASP A 252 -8.13 5.48 12.74
C ASP A 252 -8.21 7.00 12.73
N VAL A 253 -7.83 7.59 11.60
CA VAL A 253 -7.83 9.05 11.41
C VAL A 253 -9.22 9.68 11.65
N ARG A 254 -10.30 8.99 11.30
CA ARG A 254 -11.68 9.51 11.49
C ARG A 254 -12.01 9.65 12.97
N GLU A 255 -11.63 8.65 13.77
CA GLU A 255 -11.83 8.67 15.22
C GLU A 255 -10.96 9.76 15.88
N LEU A 256 -9.70 9.90 15.40
CA LEU A 256 -8.80 10.94 15.90
C LEU A 256 -9.29 12.35 15.55
N LEU A 257 -9.82 12.59 14.35
CA LEU A 257 -10.43 13.87 13.97
C LEU A 257 -11.65 14.20 14.82
N ALA A 258 -12.48 13.21 15.12
CA ALA A 258 -13.62 13.38 16.02
C ALA A 258 -13.17 13.71 17.46
N ALA A 259 -12.15 12.99 17.97
CA ALA A 259 -11.59 13.23 19.30
C ALA A 259 -10.90 14.59 19.40
N GLU A 260 -10.15 15.03 18.39
CA GLU A 260 -9.55 16.35 18.31
C GLU A 260 -10.64 17.44 18.37
N THR A 261 -11.71 17.28 17.61
CA THR A 261 -12.87 18.21 17.63
C THR A 261 -13.52 18.27 19.01
N ALA A 262 -13.50 17.17 19.75
CA ALA A 262 -13.95 17.10 21.14
C ALA A 262 -12.93 17.65 22.16
N GLY A 263 -11.78 18.17 21.71
CA GLY A 263 -10.76 18.79 22.55
C GLY A 263 -9.69 17.84 23.09
N ASN A 264 -9.56 16.62 22.54
CA ASN A 264 -8.52 15.67 22.97
C ASN A 264 -7.15 16.12 22.46
N ALA A 265 -6.24 16.46 23.38
CA ALA A 265 -4.90 16.95 23.06
C ALA A 265 -3.97 15.90 22.44
N HIS A 266 -4.12 14.62 22.81
CA HIS A 266 -3.30 13.52 22.28
C HIS A 266 -3.72 13.18 20.85
N ALA A 267 -5.02 13.19 20.54
CA ALA A 267 -5.53 13.05 19.18
C ALA A 267 -5.04 14.20 18.28
N LYS A 268 -5.04 15.42 18.80
CA LYS A 268 -4.49 16.60 18.10
C LYS A 268 -2.99 16.41 17.81
N LEU A 269 -2.19 16.04 18.81
CA LEU A 269 -0.75 15.78 18.64
C LEU A 269 -0.49 14.72 17.56
N ALA A 270 -1.24 13.62 17.59
CA ALA A 270 -1.11 12.54 16.62
C ALA A 270 -1.38 13.00 15.19
N LEU A 271 -2.44 13.79 14.98
CA LEU A 271 -2.79 14.32 13.66
C LEU A 271 -1.84 15.42 13.18
N GLU A 272 -1.35 16.28 14.08
CA GLU A 272 -0.34 17.28 13.76
C GLU A 272 0.97 16.62 13.33
N LYS A 273 1.49 15.64 14.10
CA LYS A 273 2.71 14.90 13.74
C LYS A 273 2.56 14.16 12.41
N TYR A 274 1.42 13.51 12.19
CA TYR A 274 1.13 12.84 10.92
C TYR A 274 1.14 13.80 9.73
N THR A 275 0.52 14.97 9.89
CA THR A 275 0.48 16.02 8.86
C THR A 275 1.89 16.56 8.57
N GLU A 276 2.66 16.80 9.63
CA GLU A 276 4.04 17.31 9.55
C GLU A 276 4.92 16.35 8.76
N ASP A 277 4.97 15.06 9.15
CA ASP A 277 5.79 14.06 8.47
C ASP A 277 5.47 13.96 6.97
N ILE A 278 4.18 13.97 6.62
CA ILE A 278 3.75 13.95 5.23
C ILE A 278 4.24 15.19 4.50
N THR A 279 4.12 16.35 5.11
CA THR A 279 4.50 17.63 4.50
C THR A 279 6.00 17.74 4.32
N GLU A 280 6.79 17.35 5.32
CA GLU A 280 8.26 17.29 5.25
C GLU A 280 8.71 16.35 4.13
N GLN A 281 8.11 15.16 4.05
CA GLN A 281 8.48 14.19 3.01
C GLN A 281 8.13 14.68 1.61
N ILE A 282 6.97 15.33 1.44
CA ILE A 282 6.61 15.97 0.17
C ILE A 282 7.63 17.08 -0.17
N GLY A 283 7.99 17.92 0.80
CA GLY A 283 9.01 18.97 0.64
C GLY A 283 10.37 18.43 0.19
N ALA A 284 10.82 17.35 0.82
CA ALA A 284 12.07 16.67 0.44
C ALA A 284 11.99 16.13 -1.01
N PHE A 285 10.87 15.58 -1.41
CA PHE A 285 10.69 15.05 -2.76
C PHE A 285 10.46 16.13 -3.82
N LEU A 286 9.87 17.28 -3.46
CA LEU A 286 9.84 18.45 -4.32
C LEU A 286 11.27 18.93 -4.63
N ALA A 287 12.15 18.99 -3.64
CA ALA A 287 13.57 19.33 -3.83
C ALA A 287 14.29 18.28 -4.69
N LYS A 288 14.07 16.97 -4.42
CA LYS A 288 14.68 15.88 -5.18
C LYS A 288 14.28 15.89 -6.65
N LEU A 289 13.03 16.21 -6.97
CA LEU A 289 12.52 16.37 -8.33
C LEU A 289 12.73 17.79 -8.89
N ARG A 290 13.52 18.63 -8.20
CA ARG A 290 13.88 20.01 -8.63
C ARG A 290 12.65 20.89 -8.89
N GLY A 291 11.56 20.64 -8.18
CA GLY A 291 10.29 21.34 -8.37
C GLY A 291 9.52 20.98 -9.63
N ASP A 292 10.06 20.08 -10.48
CA ASP A 292 9.38 19.60 -11.69
C ASP A 292 8.41 18.46 -11.34
N VAL A 293 7.32 18.83 -10.67
CA VAL A 293 6.25 17.91 -10.26
C VAL A 293 4.94 18.40 -10.82
N HIS A 294 4.27 17.59 -11.63
CA HIS A 294 3.01 17.92 -12.28
C HIS A 294 1.81 17.81 -11.33
N ALA A 295 1.84 16.81 -10.46
CA ALA A 295 0.78 16.63 -9.46
C ALA A 295 1.28 15.96 -8.16
N ILE A 296 0.60 16.30 -7.06
CA ILE A 296 0.56 15.50 -5.84
C ILE A 296 -0.68 14.62 -5.93
N VAL A 297 -0.53 13.33 -5.71
CA VAL A 297 -1.60 12.33 -5.80
C VAL A 297 -1.86 11.75 -4.42
N PHE A 298 -3.09 11.85 -3.94
CA PHE A 298 -3.56 11.18 -2.72
C PHE A 298 -4.27 9.88 -3.09
N THR A 299 -3.89 8.79 -2.46
CA THR A 299 -4.47 7.46 -2.61
C THR A 299 -4.42 6.70 -1.29
N GLY A 300 -5.04 5.53 -1.22
CA GLY A 300 -5.21 4.79 0.03
C GLY A 300 -6.34 5.35 0.91
N GLY A 301 -6.81 4.55 1.85
CA GLY A 301 -8.05 4.82 2.57
C GLY A 301 -8.15 6.20 3.21
N VAL A 302 -7.07 6.70 3.81
CA VAL A 302 -7.01 8.05 4.40
C VAL A 302 -6.88 9.11 3.31
N GLY A 303 -5.97 8.91 2.34
CA GLY A 303 -5.74 9.85 1.25
C GLY A 303 -6.98 10.10 0.41
N GLU A 304 -7.81 9.08 0.18
CA GLU A 304 -9.05 9.14 -0.58
C GLU A 304 -10.20 9.78 0.18
N ASN A 305 -10.33 9.51 1.48
CA ASN A 305 -11.55 9.78 2.22
C ASN A 305 -11.46 10.95 3.20
N SER A 306 -10.25 11.45 3.55
CA SER A 306 -10.12 12.57 4.47
C SER A 306 -9.82 13.89 3.75
N GLY A 307 -10.85 14.65 3.45
CA GLY A 307 -10.74 15.99 2.88
C GLY A 307 -10.08 16.98 3.84
N VAL A 308 -10.28 16.78 5.15
CA VAL A 308 -9.66 17.61 6.19
C VAL A 308 -8.15 17.44 6.21
N LEU A 309 -7.64 16.19 6.15
CA LEU A 309 -6.19 15.96 6.11
C LEU A 309 -5.56 16.46 4.82
N ARG A 310 -6.21 16.23 3.67
CA ARG A 310 -5.70 16.79 2.41
C ARG A 310 -5.60 18.31 2.45
N ASP A 311 -6.59 19.00 3.05
CA ASP A 311 -6.56 20.46 3.21
C ASP A 311 -5.42 20.90 4.14
N ARG A 312 -5.22 20.23 5.27
CA ARG A 312 -4.10 20.50 6.19
C ARG A 312 -2.77 20.36 5.46
N ILE A 313 -2.51 19.22 4.82
CA ILE A 313 -1.25 18.94 4.11
C ILE A 313 -1.02 19.97 3.00
N VAL A 314 -2.00 20.19 2.13
CA VAL A 314 -1.83 21.07 0.96
C VAL A 314 -1.72 22.54 1.35
N SER A 315 -2.28 22.96 2.49
CA SER A 315 -2.12 24.33 3.01
C SER A 315 -0.65 24.70 3.24
N HIS A 316 0.19 23.77 3.66
CA HIS A 316 1.65 23.96 3.82
C HIS A 316 2.38 24.05 2.47
N LEU A 317 1.76 23.62 1.38
CA LEU A 317 2.37 23.53 0.05
C LEU A 317 1.99 24.70 -0.88
N ASN A 318 1.23 25.67 -0.36
CA ASN A 318 0.80 26.84 -1.13
C ASN A 318 1.97 27.62 -1.74
N ALA A 319 3.07 27.76 -1.00
CA ALA A 319 4.30 28.44 -1.45
C ALA A 319 4.96 27.74 -2.65
N PHE A 320 4.69 26.44 -2.85
CA PHE A 320 5.16 25.63 -3.97
C PHE A 320 4.18 25.59 -5.15
N GLY A 321 3.07 26.34 -5.05
CA GLY A 321 2.05 26.46 -6.11
C GLY A 321 0.96 25.39 -6.08
N TYR A 322 0.87 24.59 -5.03
CA TYR A 322 -0.23 23.64 -4.84
C TYR A 322 -1.35 24.27 -4.02
N SER A 323 -2.59 24.05 -4.44
CA SER A 323 -3.78 24.53 -3.72
C SER A 323 -4.98 23.64 -4.02
N LEU A 324 -5.98 23.69 -3.15
CA LEU A 324 -7.22 22.93 -3.27
C LEU A 324 -8.40 23.82 -3.64
N ASP A 325 -9.28 23.28 -4.46
CA ASP A 325 -10.65 23.75 -4.59
C ASP A 325 -11.48 23.07 -3.47
N LYS A 326 -11.90 23.85 -2.49
CA LYS A 326 -12.60 23.31 -1.29
C LYS A 326 -13.86 22.53 -1.62
N LYS A 327 -14.59 22.92 -2.70
CA LYS A 327 -15.80 22.21 -3.12
C LYS A 327 -15.47 20.86 -3.73
N LYS A 328 -14.39 20.80 -4.54
CA LYS A 328 -13.94 19.54 -5.15
C LYS A 328 -13.24 18.61 -4.16
N ASN A 329 -12.52 19.19 -3.18
CA ASN A 329 -11.87 18.39 -2.14
C ASN A 329 -12.89 17.63 -1.26
N GLY A 330 -14.12 18.13 -1.15
CA GLY A 330 -15.13 17.55 -0.27
C GLY A 330 -14.78 17.69 1.22
N GLY A 331 -15.52 16.98 2.06
CA GLY A 331 -15.26 16.83 3.49
C GLY A 331 -14.67 15.45 3.82
N GLU A 332 -15.10 14.89 4.94
CA GLU A 332 -14.81 13.50 5.29
C GLU A 332 -15.72 12.55 4.48
N GLY A 333 -15.13 11.43 4.04
CA GLY A 333 -15.79 10.42 3.26
C GLY A 333 -15.39 10.39 1.77
N PRO A 334 -15.87 9.40 1.02
CA PRO A 334 -15.51 9.21 -0.38
C PRO A 334 -16.02 10.35 -1.28
N LEU A 335 -15.23 10.72 -2.28
CA LEU A 335 -15.62 11.71 -3.28
C LEU A 335 -16.71 11.21 -4.27
N GLY A 336 -17.08 9.92 -4.19
CA GLY A 336 -18.10 9.32 -5.08
C GLY A 336 -17.61 9.04 -6.50
N VAL A 337 -16.32 9.24 -6.76
CA VAL A 337 -15.65 8.96 -8.04
C VAL A 337 -14.30 8.31 -7.78
N ASP A 338 -13.83 7.49 -8.73
CA ASP A 338 -12.55 6.78 -8.59
C ASP A 338 -11.34 7.68 -8.86
N GLU A 339 -11.53 8.81 -9.54
CA GLU A 339 -10.47 9.76 -9.88
C GLU A 339 -11.02 11.18 -9.83
N ALA A 340 -10.30 12.08 -9.18
CA ALA A 340 -10.67 13.49 -9.12
C ALA A 340 -9.45 14.42 -9.21
N ASN A 341 -9.55 15.48 -9.99
CA ASN A 341 -8.67 16.63 -9.90
C ASN A 341 -9.32 17.68 -8.99
N ILE A 342 -8.77 17.79 -7.78
CA ILE A 342 -9.31 18.66 -6.73
C ILE A 342 -8.61 20.02 -6.65
N SER A 343 -7.78 20.35 -7.65
CA SER A 343 -7.16 21.67 -7.76
C SER A 343 -8.12 22.72 -8.34
N PRO A 344 -7.87 24.02 -8.10
CA PRO A 344 -8.50 25.09 -8.84
C PRO A 344 -8.23 24.96 -10.36
N ALA A 345 -9.19 25.37 -11.18
CA ALA A 345 -9.17 25.11 -12.63
C ALA A 345 -7.90 25.65 -13.34
N ARG A 346 -7.39 26.80 -12.90
CA ARG A 346 -6.28 27.51 -13.57
C ARG A 346 -4.88 27.26 -12.98
N THR A 347 -4.75 26.41 -11.96
CA THR A 347 -3.45 26.06 -11.37
C THR A 347 -2.66 25.16 -12.31
N ALA A 348 -1.37 25.47 -12.55
CA ALA A 348 -0.47 24.59 -13.30
C ALA A 348 -0.16 23.29 -12.55
N LYS A 349 0.13 23.41 -11.27
CA LYS A 349 0.37 22.30 -10.34
C LYS A 349 -0.95 21.68 -9.91
N LYS A 350 -1.06 20.36 -9.96
CA LYS A 350 -2.32 19.66 -9.68
C LYS A 350 -2.27 18.91 -8.35
N VAL A 351 -3.43 18.74 -7.74
CA VAL A 351 -3.67 17.82 -6.64
C VAL A 351 -4.76 16.86 -7.09
N LEU A 352 -4.45 15.59 -7.04
CA LEU A 352 -5.33 14.53 -7.51
C LEU A 352 -5.70 13.60 -6.35
N VAL A 353 -6.89 13.04 -6.40
CA VAL A 353 -7.30 11.91 -5.59
C VAL A 353 -7.56 10.75 -6.54
N ILE A 354 -6.90 9.63 -6.33
CA ILE A 354 -7.04 8.43 -7.14
C ILE A 354 -7.28 7.26 -6.21
N ARG A 355 -8.36 6.53 -6.44
CA ARG A 355 -8.69 5.34 -5.66
C ARG A 355 -7.61 4.27 -5.82
N ALA A 356 -7.09 3.79 -4.71
CA ALA A 356 -6.24 2.61 -4.69
C ALA A 356 -7.09 1.40 -5.12
N ASP A 357 -6.73 0.80 -6.22
CA ASP A 357 -7.38 -0.39 -6.75
C ASP A 357 -6.30 -1.48 -6.94
N GLU A 358 -5.72 -1.90 -5.80
CA GLU A 358 -4.65 -2.91 -5.80
C GLU A 358 -5.16 -4.24 -6.32
N GLU A 359 -6.39 -4.63 -5.97
CA GLU A 359 -7.02 -5.86 -6.44
C GLU A 359 -7.20 -5.85 -7.96
N GLY A 360 -7.67 -4.73 -8.53
CA GLY A 360 -7.79 -4.53 -9.96
C GLY A 360 -6.43 -4.57 -10.68
N ALA A 361 -5.42 -3.90 -10.12
CA ALA A 361 -4.06 -3.90 -10.68
C ALA A 361 -3.43 -5.30 -10.68
N ILE A 362 -3.60 -6.07 -9.59
CA ILE A 362 -3.15 -7.45 -9.49
C ILE A 362 -3.88 -8.34 -10.50
N GLY A 363 -5.21 -8.17 -10.62
CA GLY A 363 -6.02 -8.91 -11.60
C GLY A 363 -5.61 -8.63 -13.03
N GLU A 364 -5.33 -7.37 -13.38
CA GLU A 364 -4.85 -6.98 -14.71
C GLU A 364 -3.47 -7.57 -15.02
N ALA A 365 -2.54 -7.54 -14.06
CA ALA A 365 -1.22 -8.17 -14.20
C ALA A 365 -1.34 -9.68 -14.42
N ALA A 366 -2.18 -10.37 -13.65
CA ALA A 366 -2.44 -11.80 -13.80
C ALA A 366 -3.05 -12.13 -15.17
N PHE A 367 -4.02 -11.35 -15.61
CA PHE A 367 -4.67 -11.54 -16.91
C PHE A 367 -3.67 -11.34 -18.08
N ARG A 368 -2.87 -10.27 -18.03
CA ARG A 368 -1.86 -9.97 -19.05
C ARG A 368 -0.87 -11.11 -19.22
N LEU A 369 -0.21 -11.56 -18.15
CA LEU A 369 0.79 -12.63 -18.19
C LEU A 369 0.19 -13.96 -18.68
N THR A 370 -1.03 -14.29 -18.29
CA THR A 370 -1.69 -15.51 -18.74
C THR A 370 -1.97 -15.49 -20.25
N ARG A 371 -2.29 -14.32 -20.82
CA ARG A 371 -2.50 -14.17 -22.28
C ARG A 371 -1.20 -14.20 -23.08
N GLU A 372 -0.13 -13.59 -22.57
CA GLU A 372 1.20 -13.61 -23.17
C GLU A 372 1.73 -15.06 -23.26
N ASP A 373 1.60 -15.84 -22.19
CA ASP A 373 1.93 -17.26 -22.16
C ASP A 373 1.13 -18.08 -23.17
N ALA A 374 -0.16 -17.80 -23.32
CA ALA A 374 -1.03 -18.48 -24.28
C ALA A 374 -0.64 -18.15 -25.75
N ALA A 375 -0.20 -16.92 -26.00
CA ALA A 375 0.25 -16.49 -27.32
C ALA A 375 1.65 -16.99 -27.68
N ALA A 376 2.50 -17.27 -26.69
CA ALA A 376 3.86 -17.78 -26.87
C ALA A 376 3.93 -19.31 -27.12
N LYS A 377 2.85 -20.06 -26.86
CA LYS A 377 2.81 -21.51 -27.15
C LYS A 377 2.68 -21.70 -28.66
N PRO A 378 3.62 -22.43 -29.33
CA PRO A 378 3.49 -22.75 -30.73
C PRO A 378 2.22 -23.61 -30.95
N ARG A 379 1.46 -23.27 -32.00
CA ARG A 379 0.30 -24.04 -32.45
C ARG A 379 0.69 -25.43 -32.93
#